data_0bf1c8924bd520afa6b0038672271f5e
#
_entry.id   0bf1c8924bd520afa6b0038672271f5e
#
_cell.length_a   1.000
_cell.length_b   1.000
_cell.length_c   1.000
_cell.angle_alpha   90.00
_cell.angle_beta   90.00
_cell.angle_gamma   90.00
#
_symmetry.space_group_name_H-M   'P 1'
#
loop_
_entity.id
_entity.type
_entity.pdbx_description
1 polymer ?
#
loop_
_entity_poly.entity_id
_entity_poly.type
_entity_poly.pdbx_seq_one_letter_code
_entity_poly.pdbx_strand_id
1 'polypeptide(L)'
;MARDVTLRRKLTFTAFAWAVASRSLVELDVIKDRVLYRENEEGRIENVYTLKIMNKAQHEVTYLIEADGLDGLVYEGKREIKAIAGEVLSLPVELSIDPEKLPSSTNEITFHLHSVDDPSLKTDAASRFIGPSVR
;
A
#
# COMPACT_ATOMS: atom_id res chain seq x y z
N MET A 1 -28.37 13.79 -31.48
CA MET A 1 -28.66 12.95 -30.35
C MET A 1 -27.86 11.65 -30.33
N ALA A 2 -27.86 10.91 -31.39
CA ALA A 2 -27.04 9.70 -31.44
C ALA A 2 -25.55 10.00 -31.29
N ARG A 3 -25.11 11.14 -31.76
CA ARG A 3 -23.71 11.56 -31.62
C ARG A 3 -23.30 11.72 -30.17
N ASP A 4 -24.13 12.32 -29.36
CA ASP A 4 -23.80 12.58 -27.96
C ASP A 4 -23.63 11.28 -27.20
N VAL A 5 -24.50 10.32 -27.45
CA VAL A 5 -24.42 9.01 -26.81
C VAL A 5 -23.12 8.30 -27.20
N THR A 6 -22.76 8.36 -28.48
CA THR A 6 -21.53 7.74 -28.98
C THR A 6 -20.30 8.38 -28.35
N LEU A 7 -20.26 9.71 -28.24
CA LEU A 7 -19.14 10.41 -27.63
C LEU A 7 -18.99 10.04 -26.17
N ARG A 8 -20.08 9.96 -25.44
CA ARG A 8 -20.04 9.58 -24.02
C ARG A 8 -19.46 8.18 -23.84
N ARG A 9 -19.85 7.25 -24.68
CA ARG A 9 -19.33 5.89 -24.62
C ARG A 9 -17.83 5.85 -24.87
N LYS A 10 -17.35 6.60 -25.85
CA LYS A 10 -15.93 6.66 -26.15
C LYS A 10 -15.13 7.22 -25.00
N LEU A 11 -15.61 8.31 -24.41
CA LEU A 11 -14.92 8.93 -23.28
C LEU A 11 -14.85 7.99 -22.08
N THR A 12 -15.97 7.35 -21.77
CA THR A 12 -16.01 6.40 -20.64
C THR A 12 -15.06 5.24 -20.86
N PHE A 13 -15.07 4.67 -22.06
CA PHE A 13 -14.21 3.55 -22.40
C PHE A 13 -12.73 3.92 -22.30
N THR A 14 -12.36 5.09 -22.81
CA THR A 14 -10.97 5.56 -22.77
C THR A 14 -10.49 5.74 -21.34
N ALA A 15 -11.31 6.36 -20.48
CA ALA A 15 -10.95 6.56 -19.08
C ALA A 15 -10.74 5.23 -18.36
N PHE A 16 -11.61 4.26 -18.62
CA PHE A 16 -11.50 2.94 -18.02
C PHE A 16 -10.21 2.23 -18.47
N ALA A 17 -9.91 2.25 -19.75
CA ALA A 17 -8.70 1.59 -20.29
C ALA A 17 -7.43 2.22 -19.68
N TRP A 18 -7.40 3.53 -19.54
CA TRP A 18 -6.26 4.21 -18.95
C TRP A 18 -6.05 3.80 -17.49
N ALA A 19 -7.12 3.75 -16.71
CA ALA A 19 -7.03 3.34 -15.31
C ALA A 19 -6.51 1.91 -15.16
N VAL A 20 -6.96 1.01 -16.02
CA VAL A 20 -6.49 -0.39 -16.00
C VAL A 20 -5.00 -0.45 -16.36
N ALA A 21 -4.58 0.29 -17.39
CA ALA A 21 -3.18 0.31 -17.79
C ALA A 21 -2.28 0.84 -16.66
N SER A 22 -2.70 1.89 -15.97
CA SER A 22 -1.94 2.44 -14.86
C SER A 22 -1.78 1.44 -13.73
N ARG A 23 -2.83 0.70 -13.41
CA ARG A 23 -2.78 -0.32 -12.36
C ARG A 23 -1.85 -1.46 -12.70
N SER A 24 -1.69 -1.78 -13.98
CA SER A 24 -0.84 -2.90 -14.39
C SER A 24 0.65 -2.58 -14.39
N LEU A 25 1.04 -1.31 -14.19
CA LEU A 25 2.44 -0.89 -14.23
C LEU A 25 3.17 -0.99 -12.89
N VAL A 26 2.46 -1.23 -11.80
CA VAL A 26 3.06 -1.47 -10.50
C VAL A 26 2.19 -2.44 -9.71
N GLU A 27 2.84 -3.36 -9.02
CA GLU A 27 2.15 -4.31 -8.14
C GLU A 27 2.74 -4.23 -6.75
N LEU A 28 1.88 -4.36 -5.76
CA LEU A 28 2.25 -4.40 -4.36
C LEU A 28 1.59 -5.60 -3.72
N ASP A 29 2.41 -6.45 -3.11
CA ASP A 29 1.95 -7.58 -2.34
C ASP A 29 2.46 -7.43 -0.92
N VAL A 30 1.60 -7.63 0.06
CA VAL A 30 1.94 -7.44 1.47
C VAL A 30 1.86 -8.79 2.17
N ILE A 31 2.98 -9.19 2.74
CA ILE A 31 3.07 -10.44 3.50
C ILE A 31 3.31 -10.07 4.96
N LYS A 32 2.36 -10.44 5.82
CA LYS A 32 2.51 -10.23 7.25
C LYS A 32 3.35 -11.36 7.83
N ASP A 33 4.27 -11.02 8.74
CA ASP A 33 5.09 -11.99 9.43
C ASP A 33 4.18 -12.95 10.23
N ARG A 34 4.68 -14.17 10.43
CA ARG A 34 3.98 -15.21 11.19
C ARG A 34 3.75 -14.83 12.64
N VAL A 35 4.66 -14.05 13.22
CA VAL A 35 4.46 -13.51 14.56
C VAL A 35 3.28 -12.56 14.51
N LEU A 36 2.25 -12.81 15.29
CA LEU A 36 1.03 -12.01 15.24
C LEU A 36 1.29 -10.57 15.62
N TYR A 37 1.99 -10.36 16.73
CA TYR A 37 2.39 -9.05 17.17
C TYR A 37 3.49 -9.21 18.22
N ARG A 38 4.15 -8.10 18.52
CA ARG A 38 5.08 -8.05 19.63
C ARG A 38 5.00 -6.70 20.29
N GLU A 39 5.44 -6.61 21.53
CA GLU A 39 5.51 -5.36 22.26
C GLU A 39 6.97 -4.92 22.28
N ASN A 40 7.22 -3.67 21.89
CA ASN A 40 8.58 -3.14 21.89
C ASN A 40 8.94 -2.55 23.26
N GLU A 41 10.16 -2.04 23.37
CA GLU A 41 10.67 -1.48 24.63
C GLU A 41 9.87 -0.28 25.11
N GLU A 42 9.21 0.41 24.21
CA GLU A 42 8.38 1.56 24.53
C GLU A 42 6.95 1.18 24.90
N GLY A 43 6.64 -0.12 24.91
CA GLY A 43 5.30 -0.60 25.22
C GLY A 43 4.33 -0.50 24.05
N ARG A 44 4.81 -0.22 22.85
CA ARG A 44 3.96 -0.15 21.66
C ARG A 44 3.80 -1.53 21.04
N ILE A 45 2.65 -1.76 20.43
CA ILE A 45 2.40 -3.00 19.74
C ILE A 45 2.91 -2.89 18.30
N GLU A 46 3.72 -3.86 17.88
CA GLU A 46 4.34 -3.88 16.56
C GLU A 46 3.86 -5.05 15.73
N ASN A 47 3.66 -4.80 14.44
CA ASN A 47 3.48 -5.84 13.44
C ASN A 47 4.54 -5.65 12.36
N VAL A 48 5.09 -6.76 11.87
CA VAL A 48 6.14 -6.76 10.85
C VAL A 48 5.56 -7.27 9.54
N TYR A 49 5.92 -6.60 8.45
CA TYR A 49 5.44 -6.94 7.11
C TYR A 49 6.59 -6.96 6.14
N THR A 50 6.44 -7.74 5.09
CA THR A 50 7.33 -7.67 3.93
C THR A 50 6.50 -7.18 2.75
N LEU A 51 6.90 -6.06 2.18
CA LEU A 51 6.27 -5.51 0.99
C LEU A 51 7.03 -6.01 -0.23
N LYS A 52 6.32 -6.65 -1.15
CA LYS A 52 6.89 -7.04 -2.43
C LYS A 52 6.38 -6.06 -3.47
N ILE A 53 7.29 -5.35 -4.08
CA ILE A 53 6.98 -4.28 -5.01
C ILE A 53 7.56 -4.66 -6.36
N MET A 54 6.72 -4.72 -7.38
CA MET A 54 7.13 -5.02 -8.74
C MET A 54 6.94 -3.81 -9.62
N ASN A 55 8.04 -3.29 -10.17
CA ASN A 55 8.00 -2.21 -11.13
C ASN A 55 7.83 -2.77 -12.53
N LYS A 56 6.63 -2.65 -13.09
CA LYS A 56 6.34 -3.11 -14.45
C LYS A 56 6.54 -2.02 -15.50
N ALA A 57 6.89 -0.82 -15.08
CA ALA A 57 7.21 0.25 -16.01
C ALA A 57 8.53 -0.05 -16.74
N GLN A 58 8.74 0.59 -17.88
CA GLN A 58 9.92 0.35 -18.69
C GLN A 58 11.10 1.26 -18.33
N HIS A 59 11.01 1.91 -17.17
CA HIS A 59 12.05 2.82 -16.70
C HIS A 59 12.12 2.76 -15.19
N GLU A 60 13.15 3.36 -14.62
CA GLU A 60 13.29 3.45 -13.17
C GLU A 60 12.21 4.35 -12.60
N VAL A 61 11.62 3.91 -11.48
CA VAL A 61 10.57 4.67 -10.79
C VAL A 61 10.92 4.78 -9.32
N THR A 62 10.72 5.96 -8.76
CA THR A 62 10.85 6.20 -7.33
C THR A 62 9.46 6.19 -6.72
N TYR A 63 9.26 5.32 -5.73
CA TYR A 63 7.97 5.16 -5.06
C TYR A 63 8.02 5.67 -3.63
N LEU A 64 6.91 6.22 -3.20
CA LEU A 64 6.66 6.53 -1.79
C LEU A 64 5.69 5.52 -1.22
N ILE A 65 5.94 5.14 0.04
CA ILE A 65 5.15 4.13 0.75
C ILE A 65 4.52 4.77 1.97
N GLU A 66 3.24 4.52 2.15
CA GLU A 66 2.48 4.99 3.30
C GLU A 66 1.57 3.88 3.80
N ALA A 67 1.13 3.99 5.04
CA ALA A 67 0.15 3.08 5.60
C ALA A 67 -0.85 3.86 6.44
N ASP A 68 -2.12 3.47 6.38
CA ASP A 68 -3.16 4.08 7.20
C ASP A 68 -4.20 3.04 7.62
N GLY A 69 -5.22 3.48 8.32
CA GLY A 69 -6.31 2.64 8.80
C GLY A 69 -6.53 2.69 10.30
N LEU A 70 -5.53 3.16 11.05
CA LEU A 70 -5.63 3.30 12.50
C LEU A 70 -5.09 4.66 12.91
N ASP A 71 -5.80 5.30 13.82
CA ASP A 71 -5.35 6.57 14.38
C ASP A 71 -4.11 6.33 15.26
N GLY A 72 -3.06 7.10 15.05
CA GLY A 72 -1.82 6.96 15.80
C GLY A 72 -0.89 5.88 15.31
N LEU A 73 -1.15 5.30 14.16
CA LEU A 73 -0.28 4.30 13.56
C LEU A 73 1.04 4.94 13.12
N VAL A 74 2.16 4.31 13.48
CA VAL A 74 3.50 4.78 13.12
C VAL A 74 4.14 3.79 12.16
N TYR A 75 4.61 4.30 11.05
CA TYR A 75 5.32 3.52 10.04
C TYR A 75 6.82 3.63 10.29
N GLU A 76 7.50 2.49 10.40
CA GLU A 76 8.94 2.42 10.55
C GLU A 76 9.53 1.61 9.41
N GLY A 77 10.47 2.20 8.71
CA GLY A 77 11.11 1.62 7.55
C GLY A 77 11.34 2.65 6.47
N LYS A 78 11.83 2.21 5.34
CA LYS A 78 12.04 3.11 4.21
C LYS A 78 10.69 3.55 3.63
N ARG A 79 10.57 4.84 3.40
CA ARG A 79 9.36 5.42 2.80
C ARG A 79 9.54 5.73 1.33
N GLU A 80 10.77 5.81 0.87
CA GLU A 80 11.10 6.09 -0.51
C GLU A 80 12.02 5.02 -1.04
N ILE A 81 11.66 4.41 -2.17
CA ILE A 81 12.48 3.38 -2.80
C ILE A 81 12.55 3.61 -4.30
N LYS A 82 13.66 3.19 -4.89
CA LYS A 82 13.85 3.22 -6.33
C LYS A 82 13.86 1.80 -6.85
N ALA A 83 13.12 1.57 -7.93
CA ALA A 83 13.08 0.28 -8.60
C ALA A 83 13.39 0.48 -10.08
N ILE A 84 14.35 -0.27 -10.60
CA ILE A 84 14.62 -0.24 -12.03
C ILE A 84 13.53 -1.00 -12.78
N ALA A 85 13.49 -0.83 -14.09
CA ALA A 85 12.48 -1.47 -14.93
C ALA A 85 12.46 -2.98 -14.69
N GLY A 86 11.27 -3.53 -14.41
CA GLY A 86 11.09 -4.96 -14.22
C GLY A 86 11.57 -5.52 -12.89
N GLU A 87 12.09 -4.69 -12.01
CA GLU A 87 12.63 -5.15 -10.73
C GLU A 87 11.53 -5.52 -9.74
N VAL A 88 11.79 -6.58 -8.96
CA VAL A 88 10.96 -6.98 -7.82
C VAL A 88 11.77 -6.72 -6.56
N LEU A 89 11.24 -5.88 -5.69
CA LEU A 89 11.89 -5.53 -4.43
C LEU A 89 11.12 -6.13 -3.27
N SER A 90 11.85 -6.63 -2.26
CA SER A 90 11.27 -7.05 -0.99
C SER A 90 11.74 -6.08 0.08
N LEU A 91 10.80 -5.44 0.75
CA LEU A 91 11.09 -4.39 1.72
C LEU A 91 10.45 -4.73 3.06
N PRO A 92 11.26 -4.93 4.12
CA PRO A 92 10.70 -5.13 5.46
C PRO A 92 10.25 -3.79 6.02
N VAL A 93 9.06 -3.78 6.62
CA VAL A 93 8.51 -2.60 7.29
C VAL A 93 7.86 -3.00 8.59
N GLU A 94 7.78 -2.08 9.53
CA GLU A 94 7.12 -2.28 10.79
C GLU A 94 6.07 -1.20 10.99
N LEU A 95 4.92 -1.60 11.52
CA LEU A 95 3.90 -0.67 11.97
C LEU A 95 3.76 -0.82 13.47
N SER A 96 3.64 0.28 14.18
CA SER A 96 3.43 0.25 15.62
C SER A 96 2.34 1.22 16.04
N ILE A 97 1.72 0.93 17.18
CA ILE A 97 0.65 1.76 17.73
C ILE A 97 0.67 1.64 19.25
N ASP A 98 0.22 2.70 19.90
CA ASP A 98 -0.01 2.67 21.34
C ASP A 98 -1.16 1.69 21.61
N PRO A 99 -0.98 0.71 22.52
CA PRO A 99 -2.05 -0.27 22.79
C PRO A 99 -3.37 0.36 23.22
N GLU A 100 -3.33 1.53 23.84
CA GLU A 100 -4.55 2.24 24.24
C GLU A 100 -5.36 2.74 23.05
N LYS A 101 -4.74 2.87 21.90
CA LYS A 101 -5.39 3.34 20.67
C LYS A 101 -5.93 2.21 19.79
N LEU A 102 -5.69 0.96 20.16
CA LEU A 102 -6.18 -0.19 19.41
C LEU A 102 -7.66 -0.41 19.67
N PRO A 103 -8.54 -0.28 18.66
CA PRO A 103 -9.97 -0.50 18.87
C PRO A 103 -10.35 -1.97 18.98
N SER A 104 -9.55 -2.88 18.43
CA SER A 104 -9.83 -4.30 18.52
C SER A 104 -8.54 -5.11 18.34
N SER A 105 -8.64 -6.43 18.50
CA SER A 105 -7.48 -7.30 18.32
C SER A 105 -7.11 -7.50 16.85
N THR A 106 -8.04 -7.27 15.94
CA THR A 106 -7.79 -7.36 14.49
C THR A 106 -8.34 -6.12 13.83
N ASN A 107 -7.49 -5.40 13.09
CA ASN A 107 -7.86 -4.13 12.49
C ASN A 107 -7.44 -4.13 11.02
N GLU A 108 -8.23 -3.52 10.17
CA GLU A 108 -7.86 -3.35 8.77
C GLU A 108 -6.92 -2.17 8.62
N ILE A 109 -5.87 -2.37 7.84
CA ILE A 109 -4.95 -1.30 7.44
C ILE A 109 -4.73 -1.40 5.94
N THR A 110 -4.25 -0.32 5.35
CA THR A 110 -3.97 -0.28 3.92
C THR A 110 -2.59 0.33 3.71
N PHE A 111 -1.79 -0.34 2.87
CA PHE A 111 -0.53 0.21 2.40
C PHE A 111 -0.77 0.89 1.07
N HIS A 112 -0.21 2.08 0.90
CA HIS A 112 -0.31 2.87 -0.30
C HIS A 112 1.06 3.04 -0.92
N LEU A 113 1.15 2.82 -2.21
CA LEU A 113 2.38 2.96 -2.98
C LEU A 113 2.10 3.85 -4.18
N HIS A 114 2.88 4.89 -4.37
CA HIS A 114 2.73 5.75 -5.54
C HIS A 114 4.07 6.29 -6.00
N SER A 115 4.16 6.60 -7.29
CA SER A 115 5.35 7.20 -7.86
C SER A 115 5.44 8.67 -7.48
N VAL A 116 6.65 9.12 -7.16
CA VAL A 116 6.93 10.53 -6.86
C VAL A 116 6.68 11.41 -8.08
N ASP A 117 7.10 10.93 -9.25
CA ASP A 117 7.06 11.72 -10.48
C ASP A 117 5.75 11.57 -11.25
N ASP A 118 5.08 10.44 -11.11
CA ASP A 118 3.85 10.15 -11.85
C ASP A 118 2.79 9.60 -10.90
N PRO A 119 1.93 10.47 -10.35
CA PRO A 119 0.90 10.02 -9.41
C PRO A 119 -0.10 9.01 -9.97
N SER A 120 -0.16 8.84 -11.28
CA SER A 120 -1.02 7.80 -11.87
C SER A 120 -0.47 6.39 -11.64
N LEU A 121 0.83 6.26 -11.38
CA LEU A 121 1.45 5.00 -11.02
C LEU A 121 1.29 4.80 -9.52
N LYS A 122 0.22 4.15 -9.13
CA LYS A 122 -0.10 3.91 -7.72
C LYS A 122 -0.84 2.60 -7.56
N THR A 123 -0.73 2.05 -6.37
CA THR A 123 -1.48 0.86 -5.99
C THR A 123 -1.63 0.83 -4.48
N ASP A 124 -2.63 0.11 -4.02
CA ASP A 124 -2.90 -0.08 -2.61
C ASP A 124 -3.00 -1.57 -2.31
N ALA A 125 -2.66 -1.94 -1.09
CA ALA A 125 -2.83 -3.32 -0.64
C ALA A 125 -3.35 -3.31 0.78
N ALA A 126 -4.42 -4.05 1.01
CA ALA A 126 -5.01 -4.19 2.34
C ALA A 126 -4.25 -5.26 3.12
N SER A 127 -4.15 -5.07 4.41
CA SER A 127 -3.59 -6.05 5.32
C SER A 127 -4.27 -5.90 6.68
N ARG A 128 -3.72 -6.55 7.69
CA ARG A 128 -4.29 -6.52 9.03
C ARG A 128 -3.23 -6.14 10.05
N PHE A 129 -3.65 -5.41 11.04
CA PHE A 129 -2.84 -5.12 12.22
C PHE A 129 -3.42 -5.92 13.39
N ILE A 130 -2.60 -6.76 13.98
CA ILE A 130 -3.01 -7.66 15.06
C ILE A 130 -2.43 -7.14 16.37
N GLY A 131 -3.25 -7.19 17.41
CA GLY A 131 -2.83 -6.82 18.74
C GLY A 131 -3.44 -7.72 19.80
N PRO A 132 -3.15 -7.46 21.07
CA PRO A 132 -3.75 -8.23 22.15
C PRO A 132 -5.26 -8.02 22.18
N SER A 133 -5.96 -9.01 22.74
CA SER A 133 -7.41 -8.92 22.89
C SER A 133 -7.78 -7.71 23.75
N VAL A 134 -8.68 -6.89 23.24
CA VAL A 134 -9.17 -5.69 23.95
C VAL A 134 -10.44 -6.05 24.70
N ARG A 135 -10.54 -5.58 25.94
CA ARG A 135 -11.72 -5.85 26.77
C ARG A 135 -12.33 -4.56 27.26
#